data_ea754cbb99f6bce933cdcb291c2376bf
#
_entry.id   ea754cbb99f6bce933cdcb291c2376bf
#
_cell.length_a   1.000
_cell.length_b   1.000
_cell.length_c   1.000
_cell.angle_alpha   90.00
_cell.angle_beta   90.00
_cell.angle_gamma   90.00
#
_symmetry.space_group_name_H-M   'P 1'
#
loop_
_entity.id
_entity.type
_entity.pdbx_description
1 polymer ?
#
loop_
_entity_poly.entity_id
_entity_poly.type
_entity_poly.pdbx_seq_one_letter_code
_entity_poly.pdbx_strand_id
1 'polypeptide(L)' 'EYHDLKTRYEKLHRMVTKYEAGTLEFAPNCSLDLLRQQKHHMGEYLHDLEIRAEVEGIEL' A
#
# COMPACT_ATOMS: atom_id res chain seq x y z
N GLU A 1 13.15 6.12 0.41
CA GLU A 1 12.18 5.43 1.30
C GLU A 1 10.73 5.63 0.86
N TYR A 2 10.31 6.88 0.66
CA TYR A 2 8.92 7.16 0.30
C TYR A 2 8.53 6.54 -1.04
N HIS A 3 9.35 6.72 -2.08
CA HIS A 3 9.02 6.21 -3.42
C HIS A 3 9.00 4.69 -3.48
N ASP A 4 9.92 4.03 -2.79
CA ASP A 4 9.93 2.57 -2.71
C ASP A 4 8.68 2.05 -1.99
N LEU A 5 8.32 2.69 -0.89
CA LEU A 5 7.14 2.33 -0.12
C LEU A 5 5.87 2.54 -0.95
N LYS A 6 5.80 3.66 -1.66
CA LYS A 6 4.65 3.97 -2.52
C LYS A 6 4.49 2.93 -3.62
N THR A 7 5.59 2.53 -4.24
CA THR A 7 5.56 1.49 -5.28
C THR A 7 5.05 0.17 -4.71
N ARG A 8 5.51 -0.22 -3.53
CA ARG A 8 5.04 -1.44 -2.87
C ARG A 8 3.56 -1.35 -2.51
N TYR A 9 3.13 -0.19 -2.02
CA TYR A 9 1.74 0.04 -1.67
C TYR A 9 0.84 -0.09 -2.90
N GLU A 10 1.23 0.50 -4.01
CA GLU A 10 0.44 0.44 -5.25
C GLU A 10 0.33 -0.99 -5.78
N LYS A 11 1.41 -1.77 -5.70
CA LYS A 11 1.37 -3.18 -6.09
C LYS A 11 0.43 -3.98 -5.20
N LEU A 12 0.51 -3.75 -3.90
CA LEU A 12 -0.37 -4.43 -2.94
C LEU A 12 -1.83 -4.01 -3.16
N HIS A 13 -2.07 -2.74 -3.40
CA HIS A 13 -3.41 -2.23 -3.68
C HIS A 13 -4.01 -2.92 -4.92
N ARG A 14 -3.23 -3.03 -6.00
CA ARG A 14 -3.70 -3.71 -7.21
C ARG A 14 -4.00 -5.18 -6.95
N MET A 15 -3.16 -5.86 -6.18
CA MET A 15 -3.37 -7.26 -5.83
C MET A 15 -4.64 -7.44 -5.01
N VAL A 16 -4.85 -6.60 -4.00
CA VAL A 16 -6.04 -6.64 -3.15
C VAL A 16 -7.28 -6.37 -3.99
N THR A 17 -7.21 -5.38 -4.88
CA THR A 17 -8.35 -5.05 -5.76
C THR A 17 -8.72 -6.25 -6.65
N LYS A 18 -7.73 -6.91 -7.23
CA LYS A 18 -8.00 -8.09 -8.05
C LYS A 18 -8.53 -9.25 -7.23
N TYR A 19 -8.04 -9.42 -6.01
CA TYR A 19 -8.53 -10.46 -5.11
C TYR A 19 -10.00 -10.22 -4.80
N GLU A 20 -10.37 -9.00 -4.44
CA GLU A 20 -11.76 -8.66 -4.13
C GLU A 20 -12.68 -8.81 -5.35
N ALA A 21 -12.18 -8.50 -6.53
CA ALA A 21 -12.94 -8.63 -7.77
C ALA A 21 -13.02 -10.07 -8.28
N GLY A 22 -12.23 -10.99 -7.69
CA GLY A 22 -12.20 -12.37 -8.14
C GLY A 22 -11.42 -12.59 -9.42
N THR A 23 -10.55 -11.64 -9.79
CA THR A 23 -9.76 -11.72 -11.04
C THR A 23 -8.29 -12.03 -10.82
N LEU A 24 -7.88 -12.30 -9.57
CA LEU A 24 -6.51 -12.65 -9.27
C LEU A 24 -6.19 -14.03 -9.84
N GLU A 25 -5.09 -14.13 -10.60
CA GLU A 25 -4.74 -15.34 -11.33
C GLU A 25 -4.06 -16.41 -10.47
N PHE A 26 -3.67 -16.07 -9.25
CA PHE A 26 -3.01 -17.00 -8.34
C PHE A 26 -3.62 -16.86 -6.95
N ALA A 27 -3.42 -17.90 -6.12
CA ALA A 27 -3.87 -17.89 -4.73
C ALA A 27 -2.72 -17.39 -3.85
N PRO A 28 -2.84 -16.20 -3.23
CA PRO A 28 -1.79 -15.73 -2.33
C PRO A 28 -1.71 -16.60 -1.09
N ASN A 29 -0.52 -16.68 -0.48
CA ASN A 29 -0.32 -17.44 0.74
C ASN A 29 -0.98 -16.80 1.96
N CYS A 30 -1.32 -15.51 1.87
CA CYS A 30 -1.94 -14.76 2.94
C CYS A 30 -3.43 -14.59 2.70
N SER A 31 -4.20 -14.49 3.79
CA SER A 31 -5.63 -14.20 3.68
C SER A 31 -5.85 -12.78 3.17
N LEU A 32 -7.02 -12.55 2.59
CA LEU A 32 -7.41 -11.21 2.13
C LEU A 32 -7.41 -10.21 3.30
N ASP A 33 -7.87 -10.63 4.48
CA ASP A 33 -7.88 -9.75 5.66
C ASP A 33 -6.48 -9.31 6.05
N LEU A 34 -5.52 -10.23 6.02
CA LEU A 34 -4.13 -9.89 6.35
C LEU A 34 -3.55 -8.92 5.33
N LEU A 35 -3.84 -9.13 4.05
CA LEU A 35 -3.38 -8.23 2.99
C LEU A 35 -4.00 -6.85 3.12
N ARG A 36 -5.26 -6.76 3.50
CA ARG A 36 -5.93 -5.49 3.77
C ARG A 36 -5.29 -4.75 4.95
N GLN A 37 -4.95 -5.47 6.02
CA GLN A 37 -4.27 -4.90 7.16
C GLN A 37 -2.91 -4.34 6.77
N GLN A 38 -2.14 -5.11 6.02
CA GLN A 38 -0.83 -4.67 5.53
C GLN A 38 -0.96 -3.41 4.68
N LYS A 39 -1.92 -3.39 3.77
CA LYS A 39 -2.19 -2.23 2.93
C LYS A 39 -2.54 -1.01 3.78
N HIS A 40 -3.37 -1.18 4.79
CA HIS A 40 -3.77 -0.10 5.69
C HIS A 40 -2.56 0.50 6.40
N HIS A 41 -1.70 -0.33 6.99
CA HIS A 41 -0.51 0.15 7.69
C HIS A 41 0.46 0.85 6.76
N MET A 42 0.65 0.34 5.57
CA MET A 42 1.52 0.98 4.57
C MET A 42 0.95 2.33 4.14
N GLY A 43 -0.36 2.40 3.92
CA GLY A 43 -1.03 3.64 3.53
C GLY A 43 -0.94 4.71 4.60
N GLU A 44 -1.09 4.33 5.87
CA GLU A 44 -0.94 5.28 6.98
C GLU A 44 0.48 5.81 7.10
N TYR A 45 1.47 4.94 6.94
CA TYR A 45 2.86 5.36 6.98
C TYR A 45 3.20 6.29 5.81
N LEU A 46 2.70 5.98 4.61
CA LEU A 46 2.85 6.88 3.46
C LEU A 46 2.28 8.26 3.75
N HIS A 47 1.09 8.30 4.35
CA HIS A 47 0.45 9.56 4.71
C HIS A 47 1.29 10.34 5.72
N ASP A 48 1.84 9.67 6.71
CA ASP A 48 2.72 10.31 7.69
C ASP A 48 3.96 10.91 7.02
N LEU A 49 4.55 10.21 6.07
CA LEU A 49 5.70 10.73 5.33
C LEU A 49 5.31 11.96 4.50
N GLU A 50 4.13 11.95 3.91
CA GLU A 50 3.62 13.09 3.15
C GLU A 50 3.38 14.31 4.04
N ILE A 51 2.82 14.11 5.22
CA ILE A 51 2.63 15.18 6.20
C ILE A 51 3.99 15.76 6.62
N ARG A 52 4.95 14.88 6.92
CA ARG A 52 6.29 15.33 7.31
C ARG A 52 6.96 16.15 6.20
N ALA A 53 6.81 15.72 4.96
CA ALA A 53 7.36 16.45 3.82
C ALA A 53 6.74 17.83 3.70
N GLU A 54 5.43 17.95 3.89
CA GLU A 54 4.75 19.23 3.87
C GLU A 54 5.24 20.14 4.99
N VAL A 55 5.38 19.63 6.20
CA VAL A 55 5.87 20.40 7.34
C VAL A 55 7.29 20.87 7.12
N GLU A 56 8.14 20.04 6.53
CA GLU A 56 9.55 20.35 6.29
C GLU A 56 9.81 21.07 4.96
N GLY A 57 8.77 21.26 4.14
CA GLY A 57 8.90 21.92 2.85
C GLY A 57 9.66 21.08 1.82
N ILE A 58 9.59 19.79 1.91
CA ILE A 58 10.27 18.86 1.00
C ILE A 58 9.28 18.39 -0.05
N GLU A 59 9.68 18.45 -1.33
CA GLU A 59 8.89 17.85 -2.40
C GLU A 59 9.20 16.36 -2.52
N LEU A 60 8.16 15.56 -2.65
CA LEU A 60 8.29 14.11 -2.81
C LEU A 60 8.18 13.64 -4.26
#